data_b677710d78fd9ebeaca67a459e43f7b0
#
_entry.id   b677710d78fd9ebeaca67a459e43f7b0
#
_cell.length_a   1.000
_cell.length_b   1.000
_cell.length_c   1.000
_cell.angle_alpha   90.00
_cell.angle_beta   90.00
_cell.angle_gamma   90.00
#
_symmetry.space_group_name_H-M   'P 1'
#
loop_
_entity.id
_entity.type
_entity.pdbx_description
1 polymer ?
#
loop_
_entity_poly.entity_id
_entity_poly.type
_entity_poly.pdbx_seq_one_letter_code
_entity_poly.pdbx_strand_id
1 'polypeptide(L)'
;GVITYKLAAHAADLAKGHPGAQMRDDALSRARFEFRWQDQFNLSLDPDTARDMHDETMPAQAHKVAHFCSMCGPKFCSMRISHDIRAEAERQQGMAAMAEKFREGGALYAPFQEPAD
;
A
#
# COMPACT_ATOMS: atom_id res chain seq x y z
N GLY A 1 -22.90 17.47 -9.61
CA GLY A 1 -23.03 18.53 -8.78
C GLY A 1 -21.97 18.85 -7.77
N VAL A 2 -22.26 18.61 -6.51
CA VAL A 2 -21.42 19.05 -5.39
C VAL A 2 -20.01 18.45 -5.44
N ILE A 3 -19.87 17.19 -5.78
CA ILE A 3 -18.56 16.54 -5.88
C ILE A 3 -17.70 17.14 -6.98
N THR A 4 -18.29 17.52 -8.09
CA THR A 4 -17.57 18.19 -9.19
C THR A 4 -16.98 19.51 -8.72
N TYR A 5 -17.75 20.30 -7.94
CA TYR A 5 -17.22 21.54 -7.36
C TYR A 5 -16.13 21.31 -6.33
N LYS A 6 -16.26 20.26 -5.52
CA LYS A 6 -15.19 19.87 -4.57
C LYS A 6 -13.91 19.47 -5.29
N LEU A 7 -14.01 18.73 -6.38
CA LEU A 7 -12.87 18.37 -7.22
C LEU A 7 -12.19 19.60 -7.81
N ALA A 8 -12.97 20.53 -8.35
CA ALA A 8 -12.46 21.79 -8.90
C ALA A 8 -11.77 22.64 -7.84
N ALA A 9 -12.37 22.74 -6.65
CA ALA A 9 -11.77 23.47 -5.53
C ALA A 9 -10.46 22.82 -5.07
N HIS A 10 -10.41 21.51 -4.98
CA HIS A 10 -9.19 20.76 -4.62
C HIS A 10 -8.08 20.95 -5.66
N ALA A 11 -8.42 20.89 -6.94
CA ALA A 11 -7.46 21.15 -8.03
C ALA A 11 -6.91 22.58 -7.97
N ALA A 12 -7.75 23.56 -7.66
CA ALA A 12 -7.33 24.95 -7.49
C ALA A 12 -6.40 25.11 -6.28
N ASP A 13 -6.66 24.44 -5.17
CA ASP A 13 -5.80 24.45 -3.99
C ASP A 13 -4.43 23.84 -4.28
N LEU A 14 -4.38 22.74 -5.03
CA LEU A 14 -3.12 22.15 -5.48
C LEU A 14 -2.33 23.11 -6.37
N ALA A 15 -3.00 23.76 -7.32
CA ALA A 15 -2.37 24.73 -8.23
C ALA A 15 -1.80 25.95 -7.49
N LYS A 16 -2.45 26.38 -6.40
CA LYS A 16 -1.97 27.46 -5.53
C LYS A 16 -0.84 27.04 -4.60
N GLY A 17 -0.51 25.76 -4.54
CA GLY A 17 0.50 25.25 -3.62
C GLY A 17 0.04 25.16 -2.17
N HIS A 18 -1.27 24.98 -1.93
CA HIS A 18 -1.78 24.83 -0.58
C HIS A 18 -1.25 23.54 0.06
N PRO A 19 -0.52 23.59 1.19
CA PRO A 19 0.15 22.42 1.73
C PRO A 19 -0.81 21.31 2.18
N GLY A 20 -1.98 21.68 2.69
CA GLY A 20 -3.00 20.71 3.10
C GLY A 20 -3.56 19.88 1.95
N ALA A 21 -3.68 20.46 0.75
CA ALA A 21 -4.18 19.76 -0.43
C ALA A 21 -3.19 18.65 -0.86
N GLN A 22 -1.90 18.97 -0.91
CA GLN A 22 -0.87 17.98 -1.27
C GLN A 22 -0.74 16.90 -0.21
N MET A 23 -0.79 17.25 1.07
CA MET A 23 -0.76 16.27 2.17
C MET A 23 -1.91 15.28 2.09
N ARG A 24 -3.10 15.76 1.74
CA ARG A 24 -4.27 14.90 1.57
C ARG A 24 -4.08 13.92 0.42
N ASP A 25 -3.60 14.39 -0.73
CA ASP A 25 -3.34 13.54 -1.89
C ASP A 25 -2.29 12.49 -1.60
N ASP A 26 -1.23 12.87 -0.89
CA ASP A 26 -0.16 11.94 -0.48
C ASP A 26 -0.70 10.87 0.48
N ALA A 27 -1.53 11.27 1.45
CA ALA A 27 -2.16 10.35 2.40
C ALA A 27 -3.11 9.37 1.70
N LEU A 28 -3.92 9.87 0.76
CA LEU A 28 -4.85 9.04 -0.02
C LEU A 28 -4.08 8.04 -0.91
N SER A 29 -3.05 8.50 -1.59
CA SER A 29 -2.21 7.65 -2.44
C SER A 29 -1.52 6.55 -1.64
N ARG A 30 -1.01 6.88 -0.45
CA ARG A 30 -0.39 5.90 0.46
C ARG A 30 -1.41 4.88 0.95
N ALA A 31 -2.59 5.32 1.38
CA ALA A 31 -3.66 4.44 1.81
C ALA A 31 -4.08 3.48 0.69
N ARG A 32 -4.19 3.98 -0.53
CA ARG A 32 -4.51 3.17 -1.71
C ARG A 32 -3.43 2.13 -2.00
N PHE A 33 -2.18 2.53 -1.96
CA PHE A 33 -1.05 1.63 -2.21
C PHE A 33 -0.96 0.51 -1.16
N GLU A 34 -1.29 0.82 0.09
CA GLU A 34 -1.30 -0.14 1.20
C GLU A 34 -2.61 -0.91 1.34
N PHE A 35 -3.58 -0.71 0.46
CA PHE A 35 -4.92 -1.32 0.49
C PHE A 35 -5.69 -1.04 1.78
N ARG A 36 -5.47 0.12 2.39
CA ARG A 36 -6.22 0.57 3.58
C ARG A 36 -7.55 1.20 3.15
N TRP A 37 -8.55 0.38 2.90
CA TRP A 37 -9.83 0.80 2.32
C TRP A 37 -10.58 1.82 3.15
N GLN A 38 -10.65 1.64 4.47
CA GLN A 38 -11.33 2.57 5.35
C GLN A 38 -10.69 3.96 5.31
N ASP A 39 -9.37 4.02 5.30
CA ASP A 39 -8.64 5.29 5.18
C ASP A 39 -8.87 5.94 3.81
N GLN A 40 -8.93 5.15 2.74
CA GLN A 40 -9.27 5.66 1.41
C GLN A 40 -10.65 6.31 1.39
N PHE A 41 -11.65 5.67 1.99
CA PHE A 41 -13.00 6.20 2.05
C PHE A 41 -13.04 7.50 2.86
N ASN A 42 -12.39 7.51 4.02
CA ASN A 42 -12.37 8.69 4.91
C ASN A 42 -11.65 9.89 4.28
N LEU A 43 -10.66 9.65 3.43
CA LEU A 43 -9.91 10.68 2.71
C LEU A 43 -10.57 11.11 1.40
N SER A 44 -11.58 10.39 0.93
CA SER A 44 -12.28 10.72 -0.32
C SER A 44 -13.14 11.98 -0.16
N LEU A 45 -13.56 12.54 -1.29
CA LEU A 45 -14.44 13.74 -1.31
C LEU A 45 -15.87 13.41 -0.86
N ASP A 46 -16.29 12.17 -1.07
CA ASP A 46 -17.59 11.65 -0.65
C ASP A 46 -17.40 10.23 -0.10
N PRO A 47 -17.10 10.10 1.21
CA PRO A 47 -16.82 8.82 1.83
C PRO A 47 -17.95 7.80 1.69
N ASP A 48 -19.20 8.24 1.82
CA ASP A 48 -20.34 7.34 1.78
C ASP A 48 -20.54 6.75 0.39
N THR A 49 -20.52 7.58 -0.65
CA THR A 49 -20.61 7.13 -2.05
C THR A 49 -19.43 6.24 -2.42
N ALA A 50 -18.22 6.57 -1.99
CA ALA A 50 -17.03 5.77 -2.26
C ALA A 50 -17.15 4.38 -1.65
N ARG A 51 -17.63 4.29 -0.41
CA ARG A 51 -17.86 3.02 0.27
C ARG A 51 -18.95 2.20 -0.41
N ASP A 52 -20.08 2.83 -0.73
CA ASP A 52 -21.20 2.15 -1.37
C ASP A 52 -20.80 1.56 -2.73
N MET A 53 -20.10 2.30 -3.56
CA MET A 53 -19.60 1.82 -4.85
C MET A 53 -18.61 0.68 -4.71
N HIS A 54 -17.72 0.74 -3.74
CA HIS A 54 -16.78 -0.34 -3.46
C HIS A 54 -17.51 -1.60 -2.99
N ASP A 55 -18.45 -1.44 -2.05
CA ASP A 55 -19.21 -2.56 -1.48
C ASP A 55 -20.13 -3.23 -2.51
N GLU A 56 -20.69 -2.46 -3.42
CA GLU A 56 -21.51 -2.97 -4.53
C GLU A 56 -20.74 -3.95 -5.41
N THR A 57 -19.45 -3.69 -5.65
CA THR A 57 -18.59 -4.54 -6.48
C THR A 57 -17.96 -5.70 -5.74
N MET A 58 -18.06 -5.74 -4.40
CA MET A 58 -17.47 -6.75 -3.53
C MET A 58 -18.55 -7.53 -2.77
N PRO A 59 -19.05 -8.64 -3.33
CA PRO A 59 -20.19 -9.34 -2.76
C PRO A 59 -19.94 -10.01 -1.41
N ALA A 60 -18.69 -10.32 -1.07
CA ALA A 60 -18.34 -10.95 0.20
C ALA A 60 -17.77 -9.94 1.18
N GLN A 61 -18.23 -9.96 2.45
CA GLN A 61 -17.75 -9.06 3.49
C GLN A 61 -16.23 -9.13 3.70
N ALA A 62 -15.66 -10.33 3.61
CA ALA A 62 -14.22 -10.51 3.72
C ALA A 62 -13.44 -9.77 2.62
N HIS A 63 -14.01 -9.64 1.44
CA HIS A 63 -13.38 -8.96 0.31
C HIS A 63 -13.44 -7.43 0.44
N LYS A 64 -14.40 -6.89 1.19
CA LYS A 64 -14.58 -5.43 1.35
C LYS A 64 -13.42 -4.76 2.07
N VAL A 65 -12.71 -5.50 2.90
CA VAL A 65 -11.55 -5.00 3.68
C VAL A 65 -10.25 -5.71 3.32
N ALA A 66 -10.29 -6.67 2.41
CA ALA A 66 -9.10 -7.42 1.97
C ALA A 66 -8.27 -6.62 0.96
N HIS A 67 -7.07 -7.14 0.65
CA HIS A 67 -6.21 -6.63 -0.41
C HIS A 67 -6.79 -6.95 -1.80
N PHE A 68 -7.99 -6.45 -2.06
CA PHE A 68 -8.77 -6.75 -3.24
C PHE A 68 -9.41 -5.48 -3.77
N CYS A 69 -9.37 -5.30 -5.09
CA CYS A 69 -9.91 -4.12 -5.75
C CYS A 69 -10.60 -4.52 -7.05
N SER A 70 -11.76 -3.93 -7.33
CA SER A 70 -12.52 -4.18 -8.54
C SER A 70 -12.03 -3.38 -9.75
N MET A 71 -11.16 -2.38 -9.55
CA MET A 71 -10.76 -1.44 -10.61
C MET A 71 -10.06 -2.11 -11.79
N CYS A 72 -9.07 -2.98 -11.50
CA CYS A 72 -8.28 -3.67 -12.52
C CYS A 72 -8.77 -5.11 -12.77
N GLY A 73 -9.79 -5.55 -12.06
CA GLY A 73 -10.38 -6.87 -12.16
C GLY A 73 -10.00 -7.81 -11.02
N PRO A 74 -10.69 -8.95 -10.90
CA PRO A 74 -10.55 -9.84 -9.74
C PRO A 74 -9.21 -10.58 -9.67
N LYS A 75 -8.49 -10.69 -10.78
CA LYS A 75 -7.23 -11.46 -10.86
C LYS A 75 -6.01 -10.60 -11.16
N PHE A 76 -6.18 -9.30 -11.38
CA PHE A 76 -5.10 -8.41 -11.75
C PHE A 76 -5.17 -7.12 -10.94
N CYS A 77 -4.03 -6.76 -10.34
CA CYS A 77 -3.85 -5.47 -9.67
C CYS A 77 -2.39 -5.05 -9.79
N SER A 78 -2.15 -3.92 -10.45
CA SER A 78 -0.79 -3.40 -10.65
C SER A 78 -0.08 -3.08 -9.34
N MET A 79 -0.80 -2.57 -8.34
CA MET A 79 -0.23 -2.30 -7.01
C MET A 79 0.17 -3.58 -6.30
N ARG A 80 -0.65 -4.63 -6.36
CA ARG A 80 -0.33 -5.93 -5.78
C ARG A 80 0.91 -6.53 -6.43
N ILE A 81 1.01 -6.44 -7.74
CA ILE A 81 2.21 -6.89 -8.48
C ILE A 81 3.43 -6.11 -8.01
N SER A 82 3.32 -4.80 -7.82
CA SER A 82 4.42 -3.98 -7.29
C SER A 82 4.83 -4.39 -5.88
N HIS A 83 3.88 -4.71 -5.01
CA HIS A 83 4.15 -5.24 -3.68
C HIS A 83 4.89 -6.58 -3.74
N ASP A 84 4.44 -7.48 -4.60
CA ASP A 84 5.06 -8.81 -4.77
C ASP A 84 6.49 -8.69 -5.28
N ILE A 85 6.73 -7.80 -6.25
CA ILE A 85 8.08 -7.53 -6.79
C ILE A 85 8.99 -6.97 -5.71
N ARG A 86 8.52 -6.01 -4.90
CA ARG A 86 9.30 -5.46 -3.79
C ARG A 86 9.65 -6.52 -2.76
N ALA A 87 8.67 -7.32 -2.35
CA ALA A 87 8.88 -8.40 -1.40
C ALA A 87 9.90 -9.44 -1.92
N GLU A 88 9.84 -9.75 -3.22
CA GLU A 88 10.81 -10.63 -3.84
C GLU A 88 12.22 -10.02 -3.86
N ALA A 89 12.33 -8.74 -4.21
CA ALA A 89 13.61 -8.04 -4.21
C ALA A 89 14.22 -7.99 -2.80
N GLU A 90 13.42 -7.72 -1.77
CA GLU A 90 13.85 -7.72 -0.38
C GLU A 90 14.32 -9.10 0.06
N ARG A 91 13.62 -10.18 -0.32
CA ARG A 91 14.04 -11.55 -0.04
C ARG A 91 15.37 -11.88 -0.70
N GLN A 92 15.55 -11.50 -1.97
CA GLN A 92 16.80 -11.74 -2.70
C GLN A 92 17.95 -10.98 -2.07
N GLN A 93 17.77 -9.74 -1.66
CA GLN A 93 18.78 -8.95 -0.95
C GLN A 93 19.12 -9.58 0.40
N GLY A 94 18.13 -10.02 1.14
CA GLY A 94 18.34 -10.72 2.42
C GLY A 94 19.12 -12.02 2.23
N MET A 95 18.77 -12.80 1.22
CA MET A 95 19.50 -14.05 0.90
C MET A 95 20.94 -13.78 0.47
N ALA A 96 21.16 -12.75 -0.35
CA ALA A 96 22.50 -12.35 -0.77
C ALA A 96 23.35 -11.90 0.43
N ALA A 97 22.78 -11.10 1.33
CA ALA A 97 23.46 -10.66 2.56
C ALA A 97 23.82 -11.84 3.47
N MET A 98 22.91 -12.81 3.63
CA MET A 98 23.18 -14.02 4.41
C MET A 98 24.24 -14.91 3.76
N ALA A 99 24.21 -15.04 2.43
CA ALA A 99 25.22 -15.80 1.70
C ALA A 99 26.61 -15.17 1.83
N GLU A 100 26.68 -13.86 1.85
CA GLU A 100 27.94 -13.13 2.06
C GLU A 100 28.48 -13.35 3.48
N LYS A 101 27.60 -13.22 4.49
CA LYS A 101 27.98 -13.54 5.88
C LYS A 101 28.44 -14.97 6.04
N PHE A 102 27.81 -15.91 5.37
CA PHE A 102 28.22 -17.31 5.37
C PHE A 102 29.61 -17.48 4.76
N ARG A 103 29.89 -16.83 3.64
CA ARG A 103 31.21 -16.88 3.00
C ARG A 103 32.32 -16.28 3.89
N GLU A 104 32.02 -15.17 4.56
CA GLU A 104 32.96 -14.55 5.49
C GLU A 104 33.14 -15.34 6.78
N GLY A 105 32.03 -15.88 7.32
CA GLY A 105 32.04 -16.62 8.57
C GLY A 105 32.41 -18.10 8.46
N GLY A 106 32.34 -18.69 7.27
CA GLY A 106 32.63 -20.11 7.03
C GLY A 106 31.66 -21.11 7.68
N ALA A 107 30.53 -20.63 8.20
CA ALA A 107 29.52 -21.45 8.87
C ALA A 107 28.10 -21.06 8.45
N LEU A 108 27.22 -22.06 8.26
CA LEU A 108 25.82 -21.85 7.91
C LEU A 108 25.03 -21.24 9.07
N TYR A 109 25.41 -21.52 10.29
CA TYR A 109 24.82 -20.97 11.52
C TYR A 109 25.87 -20.17 12.26
N ALA A 110 25.40 -19.14 12.99
CA ALA A 110 26.28 -18.45 13.94
C ALA A 110 26.93 -19.48 14.86
N PRO A 111 28.26 -19.47 15.05
CA PRO A 111 28.91 -20.46 15.87
C PRO A 111 28.40 -20.33 17.30
N PHE A 112 28.06 -21.46 17.89
CA PHE A 112 27.70 -21.53 19.31
C PHE A 112 28.93 -21.11 20.12
N GLN A 113 28.84 -19.99 20.80
CA GLN A 113 29.88 -19.58 21.74
C GLN A 113 29.58 -20.27 23.07
N GLU A 114 30.41 -21.22 23.43
CA GLU A 114 30.36 -21.75 24.79
C GLU A 114 30.58 -20.60 25.77
N PRO A 115 29.74 -20.50 26.80
CA PRO A 115 30.00 -19.52 27.84
C PRO A 115 31.40 -19.78 28.44
N ALA A 116 32.22 -18.75 28.43
CA ALA A 116 33.53 -18.84 29.04
C ALA A 116 33.34 -19.14 30.55
N ASP A 117 33.97 -20.21 31.00
CA ASP A 117 34.01 -20.58 32.41
C ASP A 117 34.65 -19.49 33.26
#